data_8b4d7413d5388192705afad797f0fcb3
#
_entry.id   8b4d7413d5388192705afad797f0fcb3
#
_cell.length_a   1.000
_cell.length_b   1.000
_cell.length_c   1.000
_cell.angle_alpha   90.00
_cell.angle_beta   90.00
_cell.angle_gamma   90.00
#
_symmetry.space_group_name_H-M   'P 1'
#
loop_
_entity.id
_entity.type
_entity.pdbx_description
1 polymer ?
#
loop_
_entity_poly.entity_id
_entity_poly.type
_entity_poly.pdbx_seq_one_letter_code
_entity_poly.pdbx_strand_id
1 'polypeptide(L)'
;MKENQENILIIHNVRSVQNVGAMFRTADAAGIDKIYLTGYTPTPLDRFGRKRKDLAKSALGAEEFVPWEQKKSILPSELLLVVF
;
A
#
# COMPACT_ATOMS: atom_id res chain seq x y z
N MET A 1 24.20 2.95 -1.82
CA MET A 1 23.32 2.28 -2.73
C MET A 1 22.77 0.99 -2.15
N LYS A 2 21.52 0.72 -2.43
CA LYS A 2 20.82 -0.38 -1.76
C LYS A 2 20.70 -1.60 -2.65
N GLU A 3 21.77 -2.23 -2.93
CA GLU A 3 21.72 -3.44 -3.71
C GLU A 3 20.98 -4.53 -2.95
N ASN A 4 20.09 -5.20 -3.63
CA ASN A 4 19.35 -6.33 -3.06
C ASN A 4 18.47 -5.95 -1.89
N GLN A 5 18.17 -4.67 -1.75
CA GLN A 5 17.26 -4.20 -0.71
C GLN A 5 15.98 -3.70 -1.33
N GLU A 6 14.88 -4.13 -0.75
CA GLU A 6 13.57 -3.62 -1.11
C GLU A 6 13.06 -2.70 -0.02
N ASN A 7 12.51 -1.57 -0.43
CA ASN A 7 11.81 -0.69 0.49
C ASN A 7 10.35 -1.05 0.46
N ILE A 8 9.85 -1.57 1.57
CA ILE A 8 8.49 -2.04 1.66
C ILE A 8 7.74 -1.20 2.68
N LEU A 9 6.53 -0.81 2.30
CA LEU A 9 5.63 -0.09 3.19
C LEU A 9 4.50 -1.03 3.57
N ILE A 10 4.23 -1.15 4.86
CA ILE A 10 3.13 -1.95 5.36
C ILE A 10 2.08 -1.01 5.92
N ILE A 11 0.88 -1.05 5.37
CA ILE A 11 -0.24 -0.25 5.83
C ILE A 11 -1.21 -1.18 6.54
N HIS A 12 -1.25 -1.06 7.86
CA HIS A 12 -1.98 -2.01 8.69
C HIS A 12 -3.17 -1.32 9.36
N ASN A 13 -4.36 -1.86 9.13
CA ASN A 13 -5.58 -1.40 9.81
C ASN A 13 -5.85 0.08 9.64
N VAL A 14 -5.54 0.62 8.47
CA VAL A 14 -5.89 2.01 8.15
C VAL A 14 -7.24 1.99 7.46
N ARG A 15 -8.22 2.64 8.07
CA ARG A 15 -9.59 2.64 7.58
C ARG A 15 -9.85 3.58 6.43
N SER A 16 -9.23 4.73 6.47
CA SER A 16 -9.55 5.81 5.54
C SER A 16 -9.02 5.49 4.15
N VAL A 17 -9.93 5.36 3.20
CA VAL A 17 -9.58 5.16 1.81
C VAL A 17 -8.74 6.31 1.29
N GLN A 18 -9.08 7.53 1.70
CA GLN A 18 -8.34 8.71 1.28
C GLN A 18 -6.90 8.67 1.79
N ASN A 19 -6.71 8.24 3.04
CA ASN A 19 -5.38 8.14 3.60
C ASN A 19 -4.56 7.06 2.91
N VAL A 20 -5.19 5.93 2.60
CA VAL A 20 -4.50 4.87 1.88
C VAL A 20 -4.06 5.36 0.51
N GLY A 21 -4.94 6.06 -0.20
CA GLY A 21 -4.57 6.64 -1.49
C GLY A 21 -3.42 7.61 -1.38
N ALA A 22 -3.44 8.47 -0.36
CA ALA A 22 -2.35 9.42 -0.14
C ALA A 22 -1.05 8.69 0.18
N MET A 23 -1.12 7.57 0.88
CA MET A 23 0.07 6.78 1.17
C MET A 23 0.64 6.14 -0.08
N PHE A 24 -0.21 5.71 -1.01
CA PHE A 24 0.26 5.22 -2.30
C PHE A 24 1.02 6.31 -3.04
N ARG A 25 0.46 7.51 -3.04
CA ARG A 25 1.10 8.64 -3.72
C ARG A 25 2.45 8.98 -3.10
N THR A 26 2.50 9.00 -1.77
CA THR A 26 3.76 9.26 -1.06
C THR A 26 4.76 8.13 -1.32
N ALA A 27 4.30 6.90 -1.33
CA ALA A 27 5.17 5.76 -1.59
C ALA A 27 5.78 5.83 -2.99
N ASP A 28 4.98 6.22 -3.96
CA ASP A 28 5.47 6.37 -5.33
C ASP A 28 6.58 7.42 -5.38
N ALA A 29 6.35 8.56 -4.76
CA ALA A 29 7.33 9.64 -4.73
C ALA A 29 8.60 9.25 -3.98
N ALA A 30 8.48 8.44 -2.95
CA ALA A 30 9.60 8.04 -2.12
C ALA A 30 10.36 6.84 -2.67
N GLY A 31 9.89 6.23 -3.76
CA GLY A 31 10.56 5.09 -4.34
C GLY A 31 10.34 3.80 -3.57
N ILE A 32 9.20 3.67 -2.92
CA ILE A 32 8.83 2.41 -2.26
C ILE A 32 8.62 1.34 -3.33
N ASP A 33 9.19 0.18 -3.10
CA ASP A 33 9.15 -0.90 -4.08
C ASP A 33 7.87 -1.70 -4.02
N LYS A 34 7.27 -1.81 -2.84
CA LYS A 34 6.06 -2.59 -2.69
C LYS A 34 5.30 -2.17 -1.44
N ILE A 35 3.97 -2.27 -1.52
CA ILE A 35 3.08 -1.96 -0.40
C ILE A 35 2.33 -3.23 -0.02
N TYR A 36 2.30 -3.55 1.26
CA TYR A 36 1.41 -4.57 1.80
C TYR A 36 0.27 -3.89 2.52
N LEU A 37 -0.94 -4.30 2.16
CA LEU A 37 -2.15 -3.79 2.79
C LEU A 37 -2.68 -4.90 3.69
N THR A 38 -2.66 -4.67 4.98
CA THR A 38 -2.95 -5.72 5.95
C THR A 38 -4.12 -5.35 6.85
N GLY A 39 -4.67 -6.36 7.50
CA GLY A 39 -5.84 -6.15 8.34
C GLY A 39 -7.02 -5.70 7.52
N TYR A 40 -7.74 -4.71 8.00
CA TYR A 40 -8.93 -4.20 7.30
C TYR A 40 -8.63 -3.02 6.37
N THR A 41 -7.36 -2.78 6.05
CA THR A 41 -6.99 -1.69 5.14
C THR A 41 -7.63 -1.90 3.76
N PRO A 42 -8.31 -0.90 3.21
CA PRO A 42 -8.89 -1.03 1.87
C PRO A 42 -7.81 -1.14 0.80
N THR A 43 -8.15 -1.83 -0.28
CA THR A 43 -7.23 -2.02 -1.40
C THR A 43 -7.71 -1.22 -2.61
N PRO A 44 -6.84 -1.03 -3.61
CA PRO A 44 -7.23 -0.33 -4.84
C PRO A 44 -8.36 -1.00 -5.62
N LEU A 45 -8.59 -2.28 -5.37
CA LEU A 45 -9.69 -3.00 -6.02
C LEU A 45 -10.74 -3.34 -4.97
N ASP A 46 -12.01 -3.26 -5.37
CA ASP A 46 -13.09 -3.70 -4.48
C ASP A 46 -13.19 -5.23 -4.50
N ARG A 47 -14.13 -5.77 -3.73
CA ARG A 47 -14.24 -7.23 -3.61
C ARG A 47 -14.66 -7.91 -4.92
N PHE A 48 -15.10 -7.13 -5.89
CA PHE A 48 -15.47 -7.66 -7.21
C PHE A 48 -14.37 -7.47 -8.21
N GLY A 49 -13.18 -7.01 -7.79
CA GLY A 49 -12.06 -6.81 -8.69
C GLY A 49 -12.12 -5.54 -9.51
N ARG A 50 -13.03 -4.61 -9.17
CA ARG A 50 -13.17 -3.35 -9.89
C ARG A 50 -12.38 -2.27 -9.21
N LYS A 51 -11.90 -1.30 -9.98
CA LYS A 51 -11.14 -0.19 -9.44
C LYS A 51 -11.97 0.59 -8.43
N ARG A 52 -11.37 0.84 -7.28
CA ARG A 52 -12.00 1.68 -6.26
C ARG A 52 -11.71 3.13 -6.59
N LYS A 53 -12.72 3.83 -7.08
CA LYS A 53 -12.54 5.19 -7.60
C LYS A 53 -12.15 6.17 -6.51
N ASP A 54 -12.68 6.00 -5.31
CA ASP A 54 -12.37 6.88 -4.20
C ASP A 54 -10.89 6.80 -3.81
N LEU A 55 -10.32 5.59 -3.83
CA LEU A 55 -8.91 5.41 -3.55
C LEU A 55 -8.07 5.99 -4.70
N ALA A 56 -8.45 5.68 -5.93
CA ALA A 56 -7.71 6.16 -7.10
C ALA A 56 -7.67 7.68 -7.13
N LYS A 57 -8.75 8.33 -6.70
CA LYS A 57 -8.83 9.78 -6.71
C LYS A 57 -7.79 10.39 -5.79
N SER A 58 -7.54 9.81 -4.62
CA SER A 58 -6.54 10.38 -3.72
C SER A 58 -5.14 9.87 -4.03
N ALA A 59 -5.01 8.71 -4.68
CA ALA A 59 -3.72 8.17 -5.04
C ALA A 59 -3.15 8.81 -6.32
N LEU A 60 -4.00 9.42 -7.13
CA LEU A 60 -3.61 10.11 -8.36
C LEU A 60 -2.81 9.21 -9.30
N GLY A 61 -3.26 7.97 -9.46
CA GLY A 61 -2.63 7.03 -10.36
C GLY A 61 -1.50 6.20 -9.78
N ALA A 62 -1.02 6.56 -8.58
CA ALA A 62 0.09 5.84 -7.97
C ALA A 62 -0.24 4.38 -7.72
N GLU A 63 -1.51 4.06 -7.52
CA GLU A 63 -1.93 2.68 -7.27
C GLU A 63 -1.67 1.77 -8.47
N GLU A 64 -1.41 2.34 -9.64
CA GLU A 64 -1.09 1.56 -10.84
C GLU A 64 0.41 1.40 -11.05
N PHE A 65 1.21 2.15 -10.31
CA PHE A 65 2.66 2.11 -10.48
C PHE A 65 3.37 1.43 -9.33
N VAL A 66 2.84 1.52 -8.11
CA VAL A 66 3.48 0.89 -6.97
C VAL A 66 2.86 -0.49 -6.77
N PRO A 67 3.64 -1.55 -6.89
CA PRO A 67 3.10 -2.90 -6.64
C PRO A 67 2.55 -3.00 -5.24
N TRP A 68 1.43 -3.70 -5.10
CA TRP A 68 0.82 -3.89 -3.79
C TRP A 68 0.26 -5.29 -3.68
N GLU A 69 0.09 -5.72 -2.44
CA GLU A 69 -0.46 -7.03 -2.16
C GLU A 69 -1.25 -6.95 -0.87
N GLN A 70 -2.39 -7.61 -0.82
CA GLN A 70 -3.18 -7.69 0.39
C GLN A 70 -2.78 -8.93 1.18
N LYS A 71 -2.53 -8.75 2.48
CA LYS A 71 -2.24 -9.85 3.38
C LYS A 71 -3.11 -9.73 4.60
N LYS A 72 -3.61 -10.85 5.09
CA LYS A 72 -4.45 -10.84 6.28
C LYS A 72 -3.66 -10.63 7.55
N SER A 73 -2.43 -11.09 7.56
CA SER A 73 -1.58 -10.95 8.74
C SER A 73 -0.18 -10.62 8.33
N ILE A 74 0.60 -10.09 9.27
CA ILE A 74 1.97 -9.70 9.05
C ILE A 74 2.86 -10.67 9.80
N LEU A 75 3.85 -11.22 9.10
CA LEU A 75 4.83 -12.07 9.76
C LEU A 75 5.79 -11.20 10.57
N PRO A 76 6.29 -11.69 11.71
CA PRO A 76 7.20 -10.88 12.53
C PRO A 76 8.39 -10.33 11.77
N SER A 77 8.92 -11.08 10.81
CA SER A 77 10.06 -10.61 10.02
C SER A 77 9.71 -9.41 9.16
N GLU A 78 8.43 -9.24 8.82
CA GLU A 78 8.00 -8.12 8.01
C GLU A 78 7.78 -6.86 8.84
N LEU A 79 7.69 -7.00 10.16
CA LEU A 79 7.49 -5.86 11.03
C LEU A 79 8.74 -5.02 11.21
N LEU A 80 9.86 -5.45 10.65
CA LEU A 80 11.07 -4.65 10.66
C LEU A 80 10.96 -3.44 9.75
N LEU A 81 9.93 -3.40 8.94
CA LEU A 81 9.73 -2.34 7.96
C LEU A 81 8.73 -1.33 8.48
N VAL A 82 8.54 -0.27 7.71
CA VAL A 82 7.67 0.81 8.15
C VAL A 82 6.22 0.36 8.14
N VAL A 83 5.49 0.71 9.20
CA VAL A 83 4.09 0.36 9.35
C VAL A 83 3.29 1.60 9.71
N PHE A 84 2.16 1.74 9.07
CA PHE A 84 1.19 2.78 9.40
C PHE A 84 -0.12 2.16 9.81
#